data_1ccfd8217ab1899b8f31b29d327790d9
#
_entry.id   1ccfd8217ab1899b8f31b29d327790d9
#
_cell.length_a   1.000
_cell.length_b   1.000
_cell.length_c   1.000
_cell.angle_alpha   90.00
_cell.angle_beta   90.00
_cell.angle_gamma   90.00
#
_symmetry.space_group_name_H-M   'P 1'
#
loop_
_entity.id
_entity.type
_entity.pdbx_description
1 polymer ?
#
loop_
_entity_poly.entity_id
_entity_poly.type
_entity_poly.pdbx_seq_one_letter_code
_entity_poly.pdbx_strand_id
1 'polypeptide(L)'
;KNLMDIAIIERTEEEEAANHQLADLSAVYHKVDEIPFDFTRRRLSTVVEDTSGKRQMITKGAIEEMLSICSHAEYQGEVQPLTDQIRQAILKTVADLNEDGMRVTAIAQKRALPAADTYSVKDECDMVLMGYLAFLDTPKESTAEAIRALKAHGVTTKILTGDNDRVTRCICKQVGLKVSNLLLGSDVERMSDDELIQVAESTDVFAKLSPDQKARVVTARRSGGHTVG
;
A
#
# COMPACT_ATOMS: atom_id res chain seq x y z
N LYS A 1 5.01 2.44 15.26
CA LYS A 1 5.65 1.75 14.13
C LYS A 1 4.56 1.01 13.37
N ASN A 2 4.63 1.03 12.03
CA ASN A 2 3.72 0.29 11.17
C ASN A 2 4.07 -1.21 11.26
N LEU A 3 3.05 -2.10 11.29
CA LEU A 3 3.26 -3.56 11.35
C LEU A 3 4.10 -4.08 10.17
N MET A 4 3.95 -3.50 8.98
CA MET A 4 4.77 -3.83 7.81
C MET A 4 6.25 -3.49 8.02
N ASP A 5 6.55 -2.35 8.65
CA ASP A 5 7.94 -1.96 8.95
C ASP A 5 8.56 -2.91 9.97
N ILE A 6 7.78 -3.38 10.94
CA ILE A 6 8.22 -4.38 11.93
C ILE A 6 8.53 -5.70 11.24
N ALA A 7 7.66 -6.19 10.38
CA ALA A 7 7.85 -7.45 9.64
C ALA A 7 9.08 -7.40 8.73
N ILE A 8 9.38 -6.24 8.11
CA ILE A 8 10.59 -6.06 7.31
C ILE A 8 11.83 -6.16 8.19
N ILE A 9 11.83 -5.49 9.36
CA ILE A 9 12.97 -5.51 10.29
C ILE A 9 13.21 -6.93 10.80
N GLU A 10 12.17 -7.61 11.29
CA GLU A 10 12.26 -8.99 11.79
C GLU A 10 12.81 -9.94 10.70
N ARG A 11 12.31 -9.82 9.47
CA ARG A 11 12.82 -10.63 8.35
C ARG A 11 14.27 -10.31 8.01
N THR A 12 14.67 -9.04 8.07
CA THR A 12 16.06 -8.63 7.84
C THR A 12 16.98 -9.22 8.91
N GLU A 13 16.60 -9.17 10.19
CA GLU A 13 17.35 -9.76 11.30
C GLU A 13 17.52 -11.29 11.15
N GLU A 14 16.46 -12.00 10.68
CA GLU A 14 16.53 -13.43 10.36
C GLU A 14 17.53 -13.70 9.23
N GLU A 15 17.51 -12.92 8.16
CA GLU A 15 18.43 -13.07 7.02
C GLU A 15 19.88 -12.72 7.40
N GLU A 16 20.10 -11.69 8.24
CA GLU A 16 21.42 -11.35 8.79
C GLU A 16 21.97 -12.48 9.67
N ALA A 17 21.14 -13.09 10.50
CA ALA A 17 21.53 -14.23 11.32
C ALA A 17 21.89 -15.48 10.48
N ALA A 18 21.23 -15.65 9.33
CA ALA A 18 21.49 -16.76 8.40
C ALA A 18 22.68 -16.49 7.47
N ASN A 19 22.97 -15.23 7.17
CA ASN A 19 23.99 -14.81 6.21
C ASN A 19 24.85 -13.66 6.75
N HIS A 20 25.98 -14.00 7.38
CA HIS A 20 26.94 -13.03 7.95
C HIS A 20 27.55 -12.03 6.94
N GLN A 21 27.18 -12.08 5.66
CA GLN A 21 27.59 -11.13 4.61
C GLN A 21 26.67 -9.89 4.55
N LEU A 22 25.50 -9.92 5.18
CA LEU A 22 24.71 -8.71 5.38
C LEU A 22 25.37 -7.91 6.50
N ALA A 23 26.31 -7.04 6.13
CA ALA A 23 26.97 -6.13 7.07
C ALA A 23 25.93 -5.27 7.79
N ASP A 24 26.24 -4.83 9.00
CA ASP A 24 25.46 -3.82 9.71
C ASP A 24 25.26 -2.58 8.81
N LEU A 25 24.10 -2.52 8.15
CA LEU A 25 23.78 -1.44 7.21
C LEU A 25 23.76 -0.08 7.90
N SER A 26 23.51 -0.04 9.20
CA SER A 26 23.53 1.19 9.99
C SER A 26 24.95 1.75 10.17
N ALA A 27 25.96 0.91 10.09
CA ALA A 27 27.37 1.34 10.11
C ALA A 27 27.84 1.88 8.74
N VAL A 28 27.19 1.46 7.66
CA VAL A 28 27.57 1.82 6.27
C VAL A 28 26.77 3.01 5.75
N TYR A 29 25.50 3.11 6.12
CA TYR A 29 24.58 4.13 5.61
C TYR A 29 24.01 4.99 6.73
N HIS A 30 23.91 6.29 6.48
CA HIS A 30 23.16 7.20 7.33
C HIS A 30 22.06 7.91 6.52
N LYS A 31 20.94 8.16 7.18
CA LYS A 31 19.82 8.89 6.58
C LYS A 31 20.17 10.36 6.43
N VAL A 32 20.01 10.90 5.23
CA VAL A 32 20.23 12.31 4.90
C VAL A 32 18.91 13.07 4.85
N ASP A 33 17.91 12.50 4.19
CA ASP A 33 16.61 13.18 3.98
C ASP A 33 15.48 12.15 3.79
N GLU A 34 14.24 12.63 3.85
CA GLU A 34 13.06 11.81 3.52
C GLU A 34 11.98 12.64 2.84
N ILE A 35 11.25 12.02 1.93
CA ILE A 35 10.00 12.51 1.38
C ILE A 35 8.90 11.68 2.03
N PRO A 36 8.13 12.26 2.99
CA PRO A 36 7.15 11.52 3.76
C PRO A 36 6.08 10.86 2.90
N PHE A 37 5.41 9.86 3.46
CA PHE A 37 4.28 9.22 2.82
C PHE A 37 3.17 10.23 2.53
N ASP A 38 2.63 10.15 1.32
CA ASP A 38 1.49 10.94 0.86
C ASP A 38 0.42 10.01 0.29
N PHE A 39 -0.84 10.23 0.68
CA PHE A 39 -1.96 9.37 0.26
C PHE A 39 -2.31 9.50 -1.23
N THR A 40 -1.98 10.61 -1.86
CA THR A 40 -2.17 10.80 -3.30
C THR A 40 -1.08 10.07 -4.08
N ARG A 41 0.17 10.22 -3.66
CA ARG A 41 1.33 9.56 -4.25
C ARG A 41 1.47 8.08 -3.84
N ARG A 42 0.87 7.66 -2.73
CA ARG A 42 0.93 6.31 -2.14
C ARG A 42 2.34 5.72 -2.03
N ARG A 43 3.34 6.57 -1.79
CA ARG A 43 4.74 6.20 -1.63
C ARG A 43 5.47 7.14 -0.69
N LEU A 44 6.58 6.68 -0.19
CA LEU A 44 7.54 7.47 0.59
C LEU A 44 8.95 7.17 0.07
N SER A 45 9.86 8.13 0.24
CA SER A 45 11.25 7.98 -0.13
C SER A 45 12.17 8.34 1.03
N THR A 46 13.27 7.61 1.15
CA THR A 46 14.36 7.90 2.08
C THR A 46 15.64 8.05 1.29
N VAL A 47 16.38 9.11 1.55
CA VAL A 47 17.72 9.31 0.99
C VAL A 47 18.75 8.93 2.04
N VAL A 48 19.66 8.07 1.65
CA VAL A 48 20.79 7.63 2.48
C VAL A 48 22.11 7.95 1.79
N GLU A 49 23.13 8.16 2.60
CA GLU A 49 24.50 8.39 2.16
C GLU A 49 25.40 7.30 2.74
N ASP A 50 26.26 6.73 1.93
CA ASP A 50 27.24 5.74 2.35
C ASP A 50 28.52 6.42 2.89
N THR A 51 29.43 5.62 3.46
CA THR A 51 30.70 6.08 4.02
C THR A 51 31.64 6.75 2.99
N SER A 52 31.37 6.59 1.70
CA SER A 52 32.12 7.28 0.61
C SER A 52 31.48 8.61 0.19
N GLY A 53 30.36 9.00 0.80
CA GLY A 53 29.59 10.20 0.44
C GLY A 53 28.66 10.03 -0.77
N LYS A 54 28.45 8.79 -1.23
CA LYS A 54 27.54 8.50 -2.33
C LYS A 54 26.12 8.38 -1.83
N ARG A 55 25.21 9.15 -2.43
CA ARG A 55 23.80 9.17 -2.06
C ARG A 55 22.94 8.30 -2.96
N GLN A 56 21.95 7.71 -2.35
CA GLN A 56 20.92 6.93 -3.05
C GLN A 56 19.54 7.18 -2.43
N MET A 57 18.51 7.16 -3.26
CA MET A 57 17.12 7.25 -2.83
C MET A 57 16.49 5.86 -2.89
N ILE A 58 15.85 5.47 -1.81
CA ILE A 58 15.07 4.24 -1.71
C ILE A 58 13.62 4.64 -1.52
N THR A 59 12.75 4.19 -2.42
CA THR A 59 11.32 4.50 -2.42
C THR A 59 10.54 3.21 -2.24
N LYS A 60 9.54 3.24 -1.33
CA LYS A 60 8.57 2.16 -1.19
C LYS A 60 7.16 2.69 -1.38
N GLY A 61 6.29 1.89 -2.00
CA GLY A 61 4.92 2.32 -2.27
C GLY A 61 4.07 1.29 -2.98
N ALA A 62 2.84 1.71 -3.33
CA ALA A 62 1.92 0.88 -4.07
C ALA A 62 2.45 0.63 -5.49
N ILE A 63 2.20 -0.56 -6.02
CA ILE A 63 2.88 -1.05 -7.24
C ILE A 63 2.60 -0.17 -8.46
N GLU A 64 1.37 0.29 -8.64
CA GLU A 64 0.99 1.11 -9.79
C GLU A 64 1.74 2.45 -9.78
N GLU A 65 1.79 3.10 -8.63
CA GLU A 65 2.48 4.37 -8.42
C GLU A 65 4.01 4.22 -8.51
N MET A 66 4.54 3.09 -8.08
CA MET A 66 5.97 2.80 -8.20
C MET A 66 6.37 2.53 -9.65
N LEU A 67 5.57 1.78 -10.40
CA LEU A 67 5.81 1.57 -11.83
C LEU A 67 5.79 2.88 -12.64
N SER A 68 5.05 3.90 -12.19
CA SER A 68 4.98 5.20 -12.88
C SER A 68 6.27 6.01 -12.78
N ILE A 69 7.09 5.79 -11.76
CA ILE A 69 8.37 6.50 -11.53
C ILE A 69 9.59 5.67 -11.91
N CYS A 70 9.41 4.40 -12.29
CA CYS A 70 10.50 3.51 -12.68
C CYS A 70 10.66 3.49 -14.21
N SER A 71 11.90 3.64 -14.67
CA SER A 71 12.31 3.46 -16.07
C SER A 71 12.95 2.10 -16.31
N HIS A 72 13.48 1.47 -15.27
CA HIS A 72 14.18 0.19 -15.30
C HIS A 72 13.69 -0.74 -14.20
N ALA A 73 14.02 -2.02 -14.33
CA ALA A 73 13.84 -3.02 -13.28
C ALA A 73 15.12 -3.87 -13.16
N GLU A 74 15.44 -4.29 -11.94
CA GLU A 74 16.50 -5.25 -11.69
C GLU A 74 15.89 -6.66 -11.64
N TYR A 75 16.48 -7.57 -12.40
CA TYR A 75 16.14 -8.99 -12.40
C TYR A 75 17.40 -9.82 -12.42
N GLN A 76 17.58 -10.70 -11.42
CA GLN A 76 18.76 -11.55 -11.25
C GLN A 76 20.11 -10.79 -11.28
N GLY A 77 20.13 -9.59 -10.71
CA GLY A 77 21.32 -8.74 -10.66
C GLY A 77 21.57 -7.89 -11.91
N GLU A 78 20.73 -8.01 -12.94
CA GLU A 78 20.84 -7.21 -14.17
C GLU A 78 19.74 -6.14 -14.23
N VAL A 79 20.15 -4.90 -14.50
CA VAL A 79 19.25 -3.77 -14.70
C VAL A 79 18.85 -3.71 -16.17
N GLN A 80 17.56 -3.79 -16.45
CA GLN A 80 17.00 -3.75 -17.80
C GLN A 80 15.88 -2.72 -17.92
N PRO A 81 15.59 -2.18 -19.11
CA PRO A 81 14.48 -1.27 -19.32
C PRO A 81 13.14 -1.89 -18.90
N LEU A 82 12.33 -1.13 -18.20
CA LEU A 82 11.00 -1.53 -17.77
C LEU A 82 10.00 -1.38 -18.93
N THR A 83 9.96 -2.39 -19.80
CA THR A 83 9.05 -2.42 -20.96
C THR A 83 7.60 -2.63 -20.53
N ASP A 84 6.65 -2.31 -21.43
CA ASP A 84 5.21 -2.55 -21.15
C ASP A 84 4.90 -4.03 -20.91
N GLN A 85 5.61 -4.94 -21.57
CA GLN A 85 5.47 -6.38 -21.33
C GLN A 85 5.87 -6.76 -19.91
N ILE A 86 7.00 -6.23 -19.41
CA ILE A 86 7.46 -6.46 -18.04
C ILE A 86 6.48 -5.84 -17.05
N ARG A 87 5.99 -4.61 -17.30
CA ARG A 87 4.97 -3.94 -16.48
C ARG A 87 3.72 -4.79 -16.34
N GLN A 88 3.19 -5.32 -17.43
CA GLN A 88 1.99 -6.15 -17.43
C GLN A 88 2.21 -7.47 -16.69
N ALA A 89 3.39 -8.10 -16.85
CA ALA A 89 3.72 -9.32 -16.12
C ALA A 89 3.78 -9.08 -14.60
N ILE A 90 4.40 -7.97 -14.17
CA ILE A 90 4.44 -7.58 -12.75
C ILE A 90 3.03 -7.33 -12.22
N LEU A 91 2.21 -6.53 -12.91
CA LEU A 91 0.85 -6.21 -12.50
C LEU A 91 -0.02 -7.47 -12.39
N LYS A 92 0.16 -8.43 -13.31
CA LYS A 92 -0.53 -9.72 -13.25
C LYS A 92 -0.14 -10.50 -11.99
N THR A 93 1.16 -10.67 -11.75
CA THR A 93 1.65 -11.39 -10.56
C THR A 93 1.16 -10.73 -9.26
N VAL A 94 1.19 -9.40 -9.20
CA VAL A 94 0.67 -8.66 -8.04
C VAL A 94 -0.84 -8.84 -7.90
N ALA A 95 -1.57 -8.89 -9.01
CA ALA A 95 -3.01 -9.16 -8.99
C ALA A 95 -3.32 -10.54 -8.39
N ASP A 96 -2.57 -11.57 -8.81
CA ASP A 96 -2.72 -12.92 -8.29
C ASP A 96 -2.43 -12.96 -6.77
N LEU A 97 -1.34 -12.33 -6.30
CA LEU A 97 -1.01 -12.20 -4.88
C LEU A 97 -2.11 -11.47 -4.08
N ASN A 98 -2.67 -10.42 -4.64
CA ASN A 98 -3.77 -9.68 -4.00
C ASN A 98 -5.07 -10.52 -3.91
N GLU A 99 -5.34 -11.39 -4.89
CA GLU A 99 -6.46 -12.33 -4.85
C GLU A 99 -6.29 -13.37 -3.72
N ASP A 100 -5.04 -13.73 -3.42
CA ASP A 100 -4.68 -14.57 -2.27
C ASP A 100 -4.72 -13.80 -0.92
N GLY A 101 -5.09 -12.52 -0.94
CA GLY A 101 -5.21 -11.68 0.26
C GLY A 101 -3.91 -11.01 0.70
N MET A 102 -2.85 -11.09 -0.10
CA MET A 102 -1.57 -10.48 0.22
C MET A 102 -1.55 -9.01 -0.18
N ARG A 103 -1.09 -8.14 0.73
CA ARG A 103 -0.74 -6.76 0.40
C ARG A 103 0.64 -6.72 -0.22
N VAL A 104 0.77 -6.01 -1.33
CA VAL A 104 2.04 -5.89 -2.04
C VAL A 104 2.57 -4.46 -1.96
N THR A 105 3.83 -4.32 -1.57
CA THR A 105 4.56 -3.06 -1.56
C THR A 105 5.79 -3.19 -2.45
N ALA A 106 5.92 -2.32 -3.44
CA ALA A 106 7.10 -2.28 -4.30
C ALA A 106 8.22 -1.44 -3.69
N ILE A 107 9.45 -1.79 -4.06
CA ILE A 107 10.67 -1.08 -3.67
C ILE A 107 11.43 -0.71 -4.93
N ALA A 108 11.82 0.56 -5.03
CA ALA A 108 12.67 1.07 -6.09
C ALA A 108 13.86 1.83 -5.53
N GLN A 109 14.93 1.89 -6.30
CA GLN A 109 16.16 2.56 -5.95
C GLN A 109 16.60 3.50 -7.06
N LYS A 110 17.13 4.66 -6.68
CA LYS A 110 17.88 5.55 -7.57
C LYS A 110 19.26 5.73 -6.99
N ARG A 111 20.25 5.20 -7.71
CA ARG A 111 21.67 5.26 -7.34
C ARG A 111 22.31 6.57 -7.82
N ALA A 112 23.33 7.04 -7.14
CA ALA A 112 24.12 8.19 -7.54
C ALA A 112 23.32 9.50 -7.70
N LEU A 113 22.54 9.84 -6.64
CA LEU A 113 21.89 11.14 -6.54
C LEU A 113 22.94 12.26 -6.41
N PRO A 114 22.73 13.42 -7.07
CA PRO A 114 23.52 14.60 -6.81
C PRO A 114 23.42 15.00 -5.33
N ALA A 115 24.53 15.50 -4.76
CA ALA A 115 24.47 16.06 -3.43
C ALA A 115 23.62 17.33 -3.42
N ALA A 116 22.59 17.35 -2.56
CA ALA A 116 21.70 18.49 -2.37
C ALA A 116 21.34 18.61 -0.89
N ASP A 117 20.97 19.80 -0.43
CA ASP A 117 20.56 20.03 0.96
C ASP A 117 19.20 19.39 1.26
N THR A 118 18.33 19.33 0.26
CA THR A 118 16.97 18.73 0.35
C THR A 118 16.61 18.04 -0.95
N TYR A 119 15.77 17.00 -0.81
CA TYR A 119 15.17 16.28 -1.94
C TYR A 119 13.66 16.44 -1.93
N SER A 120 13.05 16.29 -3.09
CA SER A 120 11.64 16.55 -3.30
C SER A 120 10.98 15.47 -4.16
N VAL A 121 9.66 15.53 -4.29
CA VAL A 121 8.89 14.65 -5.19
C VAL A 121 9.40 14.64 -6.62
N LYS A 122 10.05 15.72 -7.09
CA LYS A 122 10.64 15.81 -8.44
C LYS A 122 11.81 14.85 -8.66
N ASP A 123 12.47 14.46 -7.56
CA ASP A 123 13.60 13.54 -7.60
C ASP A 123 13.16 12.08 -7.69
N GLU A 124 11.88 11.79 -7.38
CA GLU A 124 11.23 10.47 -7.50
C GLU A 124 10.93 10.16 -8.99
N CYS A 125 11.93 10.04 -9.80
CA CYS A 125 11.83 9.71 -11.23
C CYS A 125 13.03 8.87 -11.68
N ASP A 126 12.90 8.20 -12.83
CA ASP A 126 13.95 7.37 -13.42
C ASP A 126 14.55 6.33 -12.46
N MET A 127 13.68 5.73 -11.66
CA MET A 127 14.09 4.75 -10.65
C MET A 127 14.23 3.36 -11.26
N VAL A 128 14.97 2.51 -10.57
CA VAL A 128 15.09 1.08 -10.86
C VAL A 128 14.19 0.33 -9.88
N LEU A 129 13.19 -0.38 -10.39
CA LEU A 129 12.38 -1.28 -9.59
C LEU A 129 13.24 -2.46 -9.13
N MET A 130 13.42 -2.61 -7.81
CA MET A 130 14.22 -3.67 -7.20
C MET A 130 13.41 -4.94 -6.94
N GLY A 131 12.09 -4.79 -6.78
CA GLY A 131 11.19 -5.89 -6.47
C GLY A 131 9.98 -5.44 -5.67
N TYR A 132 9.32 -6.42 -5.06
CA TYR A 132 8.18 -6.18 -4.18
C TYR A 132 8.17 -7.15 -3.01
N LEU A 133 7.56 -6.71 -1.92
CA LEU A 133 7.31 -7.50 -0.72
C LEU A 133 5.80 -7.79 -0.64
N ALA A 134 5.44 -9.03 -0.36
CA ALA A 134 4.07 -9.44 -0.15
C ALA A 134 3.86 -9.79 1.34
N PHE A 135 2.80 -9.22 1.94
CA PHE A 135 2.46 -9.38 3.34
C PHE A 135 1.07 -10.01 3.47
N LEU A 136 0.98 -11.10 4.18
CA LEU A 136 -0.31 -11.69 4.54
C LEU A 136 -0.84 -10.99 5.81
N ASP A 137 -1.92 -10.22 5.64
CA ASP A 137 -2.61 -9.55 6.76
C ASP A 137 -3.89 -10.33 7.08
N THR A 138 -3.81 -11.21 8.07
CA THR A 138 -4.95 -12.04 8.46
C THR A 138 -5.89 -11.26 9.40
N PRO A 139 -7.21 -11.33 9.19
CA PRO A 139 -8.15 -10.76 10.13
C PRO A 139 -8.03 -11.43 11.51
N LYS A 140 -8.30 -10.67 12.56
CA LYS A 140 -8.36 -11.24 13.93
C LYS A 140 -9.42 -12.34 14.00
N GLU A 141 -9.14 -13.43 14.71
CA GLU A 141 -10.08 -14.55 14.88
C GLU A 141 -11.47 -14.10 15.38
N SER A 142 -11.51 -13.12 16.28
CA SER A 142 -12.75 -12.58 16.84
C SER A 142 -13.59 -11.75 15.83
N THR A 143 -13.03 -11.37 14.68
CA THR A 143 -13.71 -10.46 13.73
C THR A 143 -14.97 -11.08 13.15
N ALA A 144 -14.91 -12.35 12.74
CA ALA A 144 -16.07 -13.05 12.18
C ALA A 144 -17.22 -13.21 13.19
N GLU A 145 -16.89 -13.44 14.46
CA GLU A 145 -17.89 -13.52 15.55
C GLU A 145 -18.52 -12.16 15.83
N ALA A 146 -17.70 -11.11 15.91
CA ALA A 146 -18.18 -9.74 16.14
C ALA A 146 -19.14 -9.29 15.04
N ILE A 147 -18.82 -9.56 13.77
CA ILE A 147 -19.69 -9.23 12.63
C ILE A 147 -21.02 -9.98 12.73
N ARG A 148 -21.00 -11.27 13.07
CA ARG A 148 -22.22 -12.07 13.27
C ARG A 148 -23.08 -11.54 14.42
N ALA A 149 -22.44 -11.17 15.54
CA ALA A 149 -23.14 -10.59 16.68
C ALA A 149 -23.80 -9.25 16.33
N LEU A 150 -23.09 -8.35 15.65
CA LEU A 150 -23.65 -7.08 15.17
C LEU A 150 -24.87 -7.31 14.27
N LYS A 151 -24.76 -8.22 13.31
CA LYS A 151 -25.86 -8.56 12.41
C LYS A 151 -27.08 -9.12 13.16
N ALA A 152 -26.87 -9.96 14.18
CA ALA A 152 -27.94 -10.51 15.01
C ALA A 152 -28.69 -9.42 15.79
N HIS A 153 -28.05 -8.29 16.07
CA HIS A 153 -28.65 -7.12 16.73
C HIS A 153 -29.15 -6.06 15.74
N GLY A 154 -29.27 -6.38 14.44
CA GLY A 154 -29.77 -5.47 13.43
C GLY A 154 -28.80 -4.39 12.98
N VAL A 155 -27.49 -4.50 13.35
CA VAL A 155 -26.47 -3.57 12.93
C VAL A 155 -25.87 -3.99 11.59
N THR A 156 -25.92 -3.11 10.61
CA THR A 156 -25.30 -3.31 9.29
C THR A 156 -23.82 -2.93 9.34
N THR A 157 -22.96 -3.86 8.98
CA THR A 157 -21.50 -3.62 8.89
C THR A 157 -21.13 -3.18 7.48
N LYS A 158 -20.37 -2.11 7.37
CA LYS A 158 -19.76 -1.63 6.12
C LYS A 158 -18.25 -1.54 6.27
N ILE A 159 -17.50 -1.88 5.23
CA ILE A 159 -16.04 -1.89 5.23
C ILE A 159 -15.52 -0.64 4.50
N LEU A 160 -14.71 0.16 5.19
CA LEU A 160 -14.04 1.35 4.65
C LEU A 160 -12.53 1.17 4.82
N THR A 161 -11.83 0.87 3.72
CA THR A 161 -10.41 0.55 3.75
C THR A 161 -9.58 1.32 2.73
N GLY A 162 -8.30 1.53 3.04
CA GLY A 162 -7.31 2.01 2.08
C GLY A 162 -6.73 0.92 1.18
N ASP A 163 -7.01 -0.36 1.49
CA ASP A 163 -6.55 -1.49 0.70
C ASP A 163 -7.24 -1.57 -0.66
N ASN A 164 -6.63 -2.32 -1.58
CA ASN A 164 -7.26 -2.56 -2.87
C ASN A 164 -8.47 -3.51 -2.74
N ASP A 165 -9.28 -3.52 -3.79
CA ASP A 165 -10.53 -4.27 -3.84
C ASP A 165 -10.34 -5.79 -3.77
N ARG A 166 -9.27 -6.34 -4.35
CA ARG A 166 -8.98 -7.78 -4.37
C ARG A 166 -8.64 -8.29 -2.96
N VAL A 167 -7.69 -7.65 -2.29
CA VAL A 167 -7.35 -7.96 -0.89
C VAL A 167 -8.58 -7.82 0.00
N THR A 168 -9.34 -6.75 -0.18
CA THR A 168 -10.55 -6.49 0.62
C THR A 168 -11.61 -7.58 0.43
N ARG A 169 -11.84 -8.02 -0.82
CA ARG A 169 -12.77 -9.14 -1.09
C ARG A 169 -12.30 -10.45 -0.46
N CYS A 170 -11.00 -10.74 -0.51
CA CYS A 170 -10.43 -11.91 0.14
C CYS A 170 -10.67 -11.89 1.65
N ILE A 171 -10.36 -10.77 2.31
CA ILE A 171 -10.58 -10.59 3.75
C ILE A 171 -12.08 -10.70 4.10
N CYS A 172 -12.96 -10.05 3.35
CA CYS A 172 -14.41 -10.15 3.56
C CYS A 172 -14.90 -11.60 3.49
N LYS A 173 -14.40 -12.37 2.53
CA LYS A 173 -14.71 -13.80 2.39
C LYS A 173 -14.25 -14.60 3.61
N GLN A 174 -13.04 -14.35 4.12
CA GLN A 174 -12.50 -15.03 5.31
C GLN A 174 -13.34 -14.75 6.57
N VAL A 175 -13.88 -13.55 6.73
CA VAL A 175 -14.72 -13.19 7.88
C VAL A 175 -16.21 -13.45 7.66
N GLY A 176 -16.59 -14.05 6.54
CA GLY A 176 -17.99 -14.43 6.23
C GLY A 176 -18.89 -13.25 5.82
N LEU A 177 -18.30 -12.12 5.40
CA LEU A 177 -19.04 -10.99 4.83
C LEU A 177 -19.28 -11.22 3.32
N LYS A 178 -20.55 -11.20 2.93
CA LYS A 178 -20.93 -11.21 1.51
C LYS A 178 -20.79 -9.79 0.97
N VAL A 179 -19.99 -9.62 -0.06
CA VAL A 179 -19.81 -8.36 -0.77
C VAL A 179 -20.67 -8.36 -2.02
N SER A 180 -21.80 -7.67 -1.98
CA SER A 180 -22.69 -7.49 -3.13
C SER A 180 -22.26 -6.28 -3.95
N ASN A 181 -21.99 -5.17 -3.30
CA ASN A 181 -21.57 -3.92 -3.94
C ASN A 181 -20.25 -3.40 -3.34
N LEU A 182 -19.33 -3.02 -4.22
CA LEU A 182 -18.04 -2.42 -3.85
C LEU A 182 -17.79 -1.18 -4.71
N LEU A 183 -17.36 -0.09 -4.05
CA LEU A 183 -16.91 1.15 -4.68
C LEU A 183 -15.45 1.41 -4.37
N LEU A 184 -14.75 2.03 -5.31
CA LEU A 184 -13.38 2.50 -5.14
C LEU A 184 -13.34 3.97 -4.70
N GLY A 185 -12.24 4.40 -4.10
CA GLY A 185 -12.03 5.81 -3.76
C GLY A 185 -12.19 6.74 -4.97
N SER A 186 -11.78 6.31 -6.16
CA SER A 186 -11.98 7.04 -7.42
C SER A 186 -13.46 7.22 -7.80
N ASP A 187 -14.33 6.30 -7.40
CA ASP A 187 -15.76 6.43 -7.63
C ASP A 187 -16.37 7.42 -6.65
N VAL A 188 -15.98 7.32 -5.37
CA VAL A 188 -16.38 8.27 -4.32
C VAL A 188 -15.97 9.71 -4.68
N GLU A 189 -14.79 9.90 -5.26
CA GLU A 189 -14.29 11.22 -5.67
C GLU A 189 -15.17 11.89 -6.74
N ARG A 190 -15.71 11.09 -7.65
CA ARG A 190 -16.53 11.59 -8.78
C ARG A 190 -17.98 11.90 -8.42
N MET A 191 -18.47 11.35 -7.30
CA MET A 191 -19.85 11.52 -6.87
C MET A 191 -20.07 12.85 -6.16
N SER A 192 -21.23 13.47 -6.36
CA SER A 192 -21.75 14.50 -5.48
C SER A 192 -22.10 13.93 -4.10
N ASP A 193 -22.30 14.76 -3.09
CA ASP A 193 -22.68 14.29 -1.76
C ASP A 193 -24.06 13.63 -1.74
N ASP A 194 -25.00 14.14 -2.51
CA ASP A 194 -26.36 13.57 -2.63
C ASP A 194 -26.33 12.17 -3.28
N GLU A 195 -25.52 12.01 -4.33
CA GLU A 195 -25.31 10.71 -4.97
C GLU A 195 -24.66 9.72 -4.00
N LEU A 196 -23.64 10.17 -3.26
CA LEU A 196 -22.93 9.34 -2.29
C LEU A 196 -23.87 8.86 -1.17
N ILE A 197 -24.77 9.73 -0.66
CA ILE A 197 -25.79 9.36 0.34
C ILE A 197 -26.62 8.19 -0.16
N GLN A 198 -27.13 8.27 -1.39
CA GLN A 198 -27.98 7.21 -1.98
C GLN A 198 -27.23 5.91 -2.23
N VAL A 199 -26.03 6.01 -2.83
CA VAL A 199 -25.25 4.83 -3.22
C VAL A 199 -24.66 4.14 -1.99
N ALA A 200 -24.26 4.90 -0.96
CA ALA A 200 -23.73 4.34 0.29
C ALA A 200 -24.76 3.49 1.07
N GLU A 201 -26.05 3.63 0.78
CA GLU A 201 -27.09 2.78 1.38
C GLU A 201 -26.88 1.31 1.00
N SER A 202 -26.69 1.03 -0.28
CA SER A 202 -26.57 -0.33 -0.83
C SER A 202 -25.14 -0.84 -0.97
N THR A 203 -24.12 -0.01 -0.70
CA THR A 203 -22.71 -0.39 -0.82
C THR A 203 -22.21 -1.05 0.46
N ASP A 204 -21.63 -2.23 0.35
CA ASP A 204 -21.08 -2.99 1.47
C ASP A 204 -19.64 -2.60 1.77
N VAL A 205 -18.86 -2.32 0.72
CA VAL A 205 -17.40 -2.14 0.79
C VAL A 205 -16.99 -0.90 0.00
N PHE A 206 -16.11 -0.11 0.62
CA PHE A 206 -15.42 1.00 -0.01
C PHE A 206 -13.90 0.75 0.11
N ALA A 207 -13.24 0.52 -1.02
CA ALA A 207 -11.82 0.17 -1.11
C ALA A 207 -10.98 1.29 -1.72
N LYS A 208 -9.67 1.26 -1.53
CA LYS A 208 -8.72 2.30 -1.98
C LYS A 208 -9.08 3.71 -1.51
N LEU A 209 -9.70 3.85 -0.34
CA LEU A 209 -10.08 5.16 0.20
C LEU A 209 -8.90 5.91 0.82
N SER A 210 -8.84 7.21 0.58
CA SER A 210 -8.07 8.14 1.40
C SER A 210 -8.75 8.40 2.76
N PRO A 211 -8.06 8.96 3.76
CA PRO A 211 -8.69 9.35 5.02
C PRO A 211 -9.88 10.30 4.85
N ASP A 212 -9.76 11.30 3.97
CA ASP A 212 -10.83 12.26 3.69
C ASP A 212 -12.05 11.60 3.05
N GLN A 213 -11.83 10.67 2.12
CA GLN A 213 -12.91 9.89 1.52
C GLN A 213 -13.62 8.98 2.54
N LYS A 214 -12.88 8.40 3.51
CA LYS A 214 -13.51 7.66 4.62
C LYS A 214 -14.43 8.55 5.45
N ALA A 215 -13.96 9.75 5.82
CA ALA A 215 -14.75 10.73 6.55
C ALA A 215 -15.99 11.15 5.76
N ARG A 216 -15.85 11.35 4.45
CA ARG A 216 -16.95 11.70 3.54
C ARG A 216 -18.02 10.63 3.47
N VAL A 217 -17.64 9.34 3.37
CA VAL A 217 -18.59 8.20 3.40
C VAL A 217 -19.33 8.13 4.75
N VAL A 218 -18.62 8.31 5.88
CA VAL A 218 -19.24 8.34 7.20
C VAL A 218 -20.25 9.49 7.32
N THR A 219 -19.90 10.67 6.83
CA THR A 219 -20.80 11.84 6.80
C THR A 219 -22.03 11.55 5.93
N ALA A 220 -21.85 10.98 4.75
CA ALA A 220 -22.96 10.61 3.87
C ALA A 220 -23.95 9.63 4.56
N ARG A 221 -23.43 8.63 5.29
CA ARG A 221 -24.28 7.71 6.06
C ARG A 221 -25.08 8.40 7.16
N ARG A 222 -24.44 9.33 7.88
CA ARG A 222 -25.12 10.14 8.91
C ARG A 222 -26.21 11.04 8.30
N SER A 223 -25.91 11.69 7.19
CA SER A 223 -26.87 12.54 6.45
C SER A 223 -28.04 11.73 5.89
N GLY A 224 -27.84 10.46 5.55
CA GLY A 224 -28.87 9.49 5.19
C GLY A 224 -29.74 9.00 6.36
N GLY A 225 -29.57 9.55 7.56
CA GLY A 225 -30.41 9.25 8.74
C GLY A 225 -29.94 8.06 9.59
N HIS A 226 -28.70 7.60 9.41
CA HIS A 226 -28.15 6.47 10.16
C HIS A 226 -27.28 6.92 11.33
N THR A 227 -27.34 6.16 12.42
CA THR A 227 -26.34 6.23 13.48
C THR A 227 -25.13 5.41 13.08
N VAL A 228 -23.97 6.05 13.07
CA VAL A 228 -22.68 5.42 12.69
C VAL A 228 -21.75 5.41 13.90
N GLY A 229 -21.27 4.23 14.26
CA GLY A 229 -20.33 3.99 15.37
C GLY A 229 -19.13 3.18 14.90
#